data_b3dba49310cbb180c7535ed49ddc05d2
#
_entry.id   b3dba49310cbb180c7535ed49ddc05d2
#
_cell.length_a   1.000
_cell.length_b   1.000
_cell.length_c   1.000
_cell.angle_alpha   90.00
_cell.angle_beta   90.00
_cell.angle_gamma   90.00
#
_symmetry.space_group_name_H-M   'P 1'
#
loop_
_entity.id
_entity.type
_entity.pdbx_description
1 polymer ?
#
loop_
_entity_poly.entity_id
_entity_poly.type
_entity_poly.pdbx_seq_one_letter_code
_entity_poly.pdbx_strand_id
1 'polypeptide(L)'
;FPWEAQQGIAKPQEFEVRFGFAPNAVQRVVLDAVSAAAEPGILILEAQMGVGKTEAALAAAEIMASRFSLGGIFFGLPTQATANGIFRRLLHWADTQSEEVPQAIQLAHGMAELNENYLRLQGGRVQLEEDAPEEHQVQVHQWFRGSKQALLASFVVGTVDQLLMAALTQKHVMLRHLGLAGKVVIIDECHAYDAYMNCYLDRALEWLGWYKVPVILLSATLPARRRAELIEAYQQKHRPDPDAPWR
;
A
#
# COMPACT_ATOMS: atom_id res chain seq x y z
N PHE A 1 9.75 -14.64 -5.34
CA PHE A 1 9.64 -15.12 -3.95
C PHE A 1 8.79 -14.11 -3.18
N PRO A 2 7.88 -14.54 -2.30
CA PRO A 2 7.12 -13.61 -1.48
C PRO A 2 8.08 -12.85 -0.54
N TRP A 3 7.77 -11.58 -0.31
CA TRP A 3 8.48 -10.79 0.69
C TRP A 3 8.16 -11.33 2.08
N GLU A 4 9.19 -11.49 2.90
CA GLU A 4 9.05 -11.85 4.30
C GLU A 4 9.42 -10.63 5.14
N ALA A 5 8.42 -10.04 5.77
CA ALA A 5 8.62 -8.87 6.62
C ALA A 5 9.42 -9.24 7.87
N GLN A 6 10.44 -8.44 8.19
CA GLN A 6 11.27 -8.67 9.37
C GLN A 6 10.50 -8.34 10.65
N GLN A 7 10.75 -9.14 11.68
CA GLN A 7 10.23 -8.87 13.02
C GLN A 7 11.08 -7.79 13.69
N GLY A 8 10.44 -6.90 14.44
CA GLY A 8 11.16 -5.95 15.30
C GLY A 8 11.01 -4.48 14.94
N ILE A 9 10.49 -4.11 13.77
CA ILE A 9 10.30 -2.71 13.32
C ILE A 9 9.47 -1.85 14.32
N ALA A 10 8.70 -2.48 15.21
CA ALA A 10 8.00 -1.79 16.28
C ALA A 10 8.92 -1.09 17.29
N LYS A 11 10.20 -1.50 17.36
CA LYS A 11 11.19 -0.86 18.23
C LYS A 11 11.66 0.45 17.59
N PRO A 12 11.75 1.56 18.36
CA PRO A 12 12.21 2.85 17.85
C PRO A 12 13.56 2.80 17.12
N GLN A 13 14.49 1.95 17.56
CA GLN A 13 15.81 1.78 16.96
C GLN A 13 15.71 1.17 15.54
N GLU A 14 14.84 0.19 15.36
CA GLU A 14 14.61 -0.43 14.04
C GLU A 14 13.92 0.54 13.07
N PHE A 15 13.01 1.37 13.59
CA PHE A 15 12.40 2.44 12.79
C PHE A 15 13.47 3.43 12.32
N GLU A 16 14.41 3.81 13.20
CA GLU A 16 15.50 4.72 12.86
C GLU A 16 16.43 4.13 11.79
N VAL A 17 16.73 2.83 11.86
CA VAL A 17 17.50 2.12 10.84
C VAL A 17 16.78 2.16 9.49
N ARG A 18 15.44 1.97 9.46
CA ARG A 18 14.64 1.96 8.22
C ARG A 18 14.52 3.34 7.56
N PHE A 19 14.34 4.39 8.35
CA PHE A 19 13.95 5.71 7.86
C PHE A 19 15.01 6.79 8.09
N GLY A 20 16.11 6.49 8.80
CA GLY A 20 17.21 7.43 9.07
C GLY A 20 16.89 8.49 10.14
N PHE A 21 15.78 8.35 10.85
CA PHE A 21 15.37 9.25 11.96
C PHE A 21 14.51 8.53 12.99
N ALA A 22 14.53 9.02 14.24
CA ALA A 22 13.73 8.45 15.32
C ALA A 22 12.22 8.74 15.11
N PRO A 23 11.31 7.79 15.46
CA PRO A 23 9.89 7.97 15.30
C PRO A 23 9.36 9.12 16.19
N ASN A 24 8.55 10.00 15.62
CA ASN A 24 7.84 11.04 16.37
C ASN A 24 6.64 10.48 17.16
N ALA A 25 5.94 11.36 17.90
CA ALA A 25 4.82 10.94 18.75
C ALA A 25 3.68 10.25 17.97
N VAL A 26 3.34 10.77 16.80
CA VAL A 26 2.28 10.19 15.94
C VAL A 26 2.69 8.81 15.43
N GLN A 27 3.91 8.68 14.95
CA GLN A 27 4.46 7.42 14.46
C GLN A 27 4.51 6.37 15.57
N ARG A 28 4.94 6.72 16.80
CA ARG A 28 4.94 5.79 17.94
C ARG A 28 3.55 5.27 18.28
N VAL A 29 2.54 6.14 18.33
CA VAL A 29 1.14 5.73 18.56
C VAL A 29 0.68 4.72 17.51
N VAL A 30 1.03 4.94 16.24
CA VAL A 30 0.71 4.00 15.16
C VAL A 30 1.41 2.66 15.35
N LEU A 31 2.73 2.67 15.66
CA LEU A 31 3.50 1.45 15.89
C LEU A 31 2.94 0.65 17.07
N ASP A 32 2.60 1.31 18.17
CA ASP A 32 2.01 0.67 19.35
C ASP A 32 0.65 0.05 19.03
N ALA A 33 -0.21 0.79 18.32
CA ALA A 33 -1.55 0.32 17.94
C ALA A 33 -1.51 -0.94 17.07
N VAL A 34 -0.67 -0.96 16.02
CA VAL A 34 -0.57 -2.13 15.12
C VAL A 34 0.16 -3.30 15.78
N SER A 35 1.10 -3.04 16.69
CA SER A 35 1.78 -4.07 17.46
C SER A 35 0.85 -4.77 18.45
N ALA A 36 -0.16 -4.07 18.96
CA ALA A 36 -1.15 -4.63 19.87
C ALA A 36 -2.32 -5.35 19.15
N ALA A 37 -2.47 -5.15 17.82
CA ALA A 37 -3.58 -5.73 17.06
C ALA A 37 -3.54 -7.26 17.11
N ALA A 38 -4.65 -7.90 17.50
CA ALA A 38 -4.78 -9.36 17.57
C ALA A 38 -5.10 -10.00 16.22
N GLU A 39 -5.78 -9.27 15.33
CA GLU A 39 -6.24 -9.73 14.02
C GLU A 39 -6.09 -8.62 12.97
N PRO A 40 -6.12 -8.98 11.66
CA PRO A 40 -6.16 -7.99 10.59
C PRO A 40 -7.37 -7.07 10.73
N GLY A 41 -7.15 -5.77 10.47
CA GLY A 41 -8.19 -4.76 10.64
C GLY A 41 -7.95 -3.53 9.79
N ILE A 42 -8.74 -2.49 10.05
CA ILE A 42 -8.60 -1.19 9.42
C ILE A 42 -7.97 -0.19 10.41
N LEU A 43 -6.87 0.46 10.00
CA LEU A 43 -6.24 1.56 10.69
C LEU A 43 -6.55 2.86 9.95
N ILE A 44 -7.07 3.86 10.64
CA ILE A 44 -7.27 5.20 10.09
C ILE A 44 -6.29 6.14 10.77
N LEU A 45 -5.32 6.67 10.02
CA LEU A 45 -4.36 7.65 10.48
C LEU A 45 -4.76 9.04 9.98
N GLU A 46 -5.34 9.82 10.87
CA GLU A 46 -5.69 11.21 10.61
C GLU A 46 -4.65 12.12 11.25
N ALA A 47 -3.90 12.84 10.42
CA ALA A 47 -2.87 13.77 10.88
C ALA A 47 -2.55 14.78 9.79
N GLN A 48 -2.07 15.96 10.18
CA GLN A 48 -1.70 17.05 9.27
C GLN A 48 -0.66 16.60 8.24
N MET A 49 -0.55 17.35 7.13
CA MET A 49 0.50 17.12 6.13
C MET A 49 1.89 17.36 6.76
N GLY A 50 2.88 16.61 6.31
CA GLY A 50 4.27 16.77 6.77
C GLY A 50 4.63 16.07 8.09
N VAL A 51 3.69 15.45 8.80
CA VAL A 51 3.99 14.73 10.07
C VAL A 51 4.57 13.32 9.88
N GLY A 52 4.91 12.93 8.65
CA GLY A 52 5.50 11.61 8.38
C GLY A 52 4.48 10.47 8.37
N LYS A 53 3.26 10.72 7.86
CA LYS A 53 2.21 9.68 7.69
C LYS A 53 2.67 8.51 6.81
N THR A 54 3.42 8.81 5.76
CA THR A 54 3.91 7.78 4.82
C THR A 54 4.83 6.78 5.52
N GLU A 55 5.81 7.27 6.28
CA GLU A 55 6.74 6.43 7.03
C GLU A 55 6.01 5.65 8.12
N ALA A 56 5.06 6.28 8.82
CA ALA A 56 4.19 5.59 9.77
C ALA A 56 3.40 4.45 9.12
N ALA A 57 2.85 4.69 7.92
CA ALA A 57 2.09 3.68 7.18
C ALA A 57 2.96 2.52 6.69
N LEU A 58 4.17 2.80 6.19
CA LEU A 58 5.10 1.76 5.76
C LEU A 58 5.57 0.90 6.93
N ALA A 59 5.93 1.51 8.05
CA ALA A 59 6.29 0.79 9.27
C ALA A 59 5.11 -0.05 9.82
N ALA A 60 3.91 0.52 9.86
CA ALA A 60 2.70 -0.20 10.25
C ALA A 60 2.42 -1.38 9.32
N ALA A 61 2.59 -1.20 8.01
CA ALA A 61 2.41 -2.26 7.03
C ALA A 61 3.44 -3.39 7.20
N GLU A 62 4.69 -3.07 7.50
CA GLU A 62 5.73 -4.07 7.81
C GLU A 62 5.36 -4.89 9.06
N ILE A 63 4.91 -4.24 10.13
CA ILE A 63 4.45 -4.92 11.35
C ILE A 63 3.25 -5.83 11.04
N MET A 64 2.25 -5.31 10.34
CA MET A 64 1.06 -6.09 9.97
C MET A 64 1.42 -7.27 9.07
N ALA A 65 2.32 -7.08 8.09
CA ALA A 65 2.76 -8.14 7.21
C ALA A 65 3.49 -9.25 7.97
N SER A 66 4.39 -8.90 8.89
CA SER A 66 5.08 -9.86 9.75
C SER A 66 4.10 -10.62 10.66
N ARG A 67 3.15 -9.91 11.30
CA ARG A 67 2.20 -10.52 12.25
C ARG A 67 1.18 -11.42 11.59
N PHE A 68 0.74 -11.08 10.38
CA PHE A 68 -0.34 -11.78 9.66
C PHE A 68 0.15 -12.60 8.48
N SER A 69 1.47 -12.78 8.34
CA SER A 69 2.12 -13.58 7.29
C SER A 69 1.72 -13.14 5.88
N LEU A 70 1.79 -11.82 5.62
CA LEU A 70 1.48 -11.25 4.32
C LEU A 70 2.76 -11.02 3.50
N GLY A 71 2.67 -11.21 2.19
CA GLY A 71 3.81 -11.19 1.27
C GLY A 71 3.94 -9.89 0.47
N GLY A 72 3.33 -8.78 0.88
CA GLY A 72 3.48 -7.54 0.14
C GLY A 72 2.68 -6.35 0.63
N ILE A 73 2.82 -5.23 -0.11
CA ILE A 73 2.12 -3.96 0.13
C ILE A 73 1.55 -3.44 -1.18
N PHE A 74 0.32 -2.93 -1.13
CA PHE A 74 -0.26 -2.08 -2.15
C PHE A 74 -0.39 -0.66 -1.60
N PHE A 75 0.21 0.33 -2.27
CA PHE A 75 0.12 1.74 -1.92
C PHE A 75 -0.71 2.50 -2.96
N GLY A 76 -1.95 2.81 -2.63
CA GLY A 76 -2.91 3.52 -3.47
C GLY A 76 -2.91 5.02 -3.24
N LEU A 77 -2.75 5.79 -4.29
CA LEU A 77 -2.67 7.25 -4.30
C LEU A 77 -3.77 7.87 -5.16
N PRO A 78 -4.20 9.11 -4.88
CA PRO A 78 -5.28 9.74 -5.65
C PRO A 78 -4.90 10.03 -7.10
N THR A 79 -3.62 10.30 -7.40
CA THR A 79 -3.17 10.66 -8.74
C THR A 79 -1.86 9.98 -9.13
N GLN A 80 -1.61 9.89 -10.44
CA GLN A 80 -0.36 9.36 -10.98
C GLN A 80 0.87 10.21 -10.60
N ALA A 81 0.70 11.54 -10.53
CA ALA A 81 1.78 12.44 -10.16
C ALA A 81 2.27 12.19 -8.73
N THR A 82 1.34 11.98 -7.79
CA THR A 82 1.68 11.61 -6.41
C THR A 82 2.29 10.21 -6.32
N ALA A 83 1.85 9.28 -7.17
CA ALA A 83 2.41 7.92 -7.23
C ALA A 83 3.91 7.94 -7.58
N ASN A 84 4.34 8.77 -8.50
CA ASN A 84 5.76 8.89 -8.86
C ASN A 84 6.62 9.44 -7.70
N GLY A 85 6.10 10.38 -6.91
CA GLY A 85 6.79 10.91 -5.72
C GLY A 85 6.92 9.88 -4.60
N ILE A 86 5.87 9.14 -4.33
CA ILE A 86 5.84 8.09 -3.31
C ILE A 86 6.69 6.87 -3.74
N PHE A 87 6.76 6.58 -5.04
CA PHE A 87 7.54 5.47 -5.55
C PHE A 87 9.01 5.53 -5.10
N ARG A 88 9.63 6.71 -5.12
CA ARG A 88 11.02 6.88 -4.62
C ARG A 88 11.14 6.53 -3.14
N ARG A 89 10.17 6.95 -2.32
CA ARG A 89 10.18 6.68 -0.88
C ARG A 89 9.98 5.19 -0.59
N LEU A 90 9.07 4.56 -1.34
CA LEU A 90 8.84 3.13 -1.23
C LEU A 90 10.07 2.34 -1.72
N LEU A 91 10.73 2.80 -2.80
CA LEU A 91 11.95 2.19 -3.30
C LEU A 91 13.05 2.22 -2.23
N HIS A 92 13.31 3.39 -1.65
CA HIS A 92 14.30 3.52 -0.58
C HIS A 92 13.96 2.63 0.63
N TRP A 93 12.69 2.59 1.04
CA TRP A 93 12.25 1.69 2.11
C TRP A 93 12.41 0.22 1.71
N ALA A 94 12.06 -0.16 0.49
CA ALA A 94 12.18 -1.53 0.00
C ALA A 94 13.63 -2.01 -0.06
N ASP A 95 14.58 -1.14 -0.42
CA ASP A 95 16.02 -1.44 -0.41
C ASP A 95 16.53 -1.78 1.01
N THR A 96 15.87 -1.29 2.06
CA THR A 96 16.23 -1.62 3.45
C THR A 96 15.65 -2.94 3.96
N GLN A 97 14.81 -3.64 3.18
CA GLN A 97 14.06 -4.81 3.66
C GLN A 97 14.87 -6.10 3.64
N SER A 98 15.77 -6.28 2.69
CA SER A 98 16.57 -7.51 2.55
C SER A 98 17.86 -7.25 1.80
N GLU A 99 18.97 -7.70 2.35
CA GLU A 99 20.27 -7.69 1.66
C GLU A 99 20.46 -8.92 0.75
N GLU A 100 19.68 -9.98 0.94
CA GLU A 100 19.92 -11.27 0.29
C GLU A 100 18.99 -11.57 -0.89
N VAL A 101 17.77 -10.99 -0.92
CA VAL A 101 16.76 -11.32 -1.93
C VAL A 101 16.23 -10.06 -2.61
N PRO A 102 16.42 -9.91 -3.93
CA PRO A 102 15.83 -8.80 -4.69
C PRO A 102 14.32 -8.76 -4.56
N GLN A 103 13.77 -7.61 -4.15
CA GLN A 103 12.33 -7.43 -4.00
C GLN A 103 11.68 -6.98 -5.32
N ALA A 104 10.53 -7.55 -5.63
CA ALA A 104 9.76 -7.14 -6.80
C ALA A 104 8.91 -5.89 -6.48
N ILE A 105 9.21 -4.79 -7.14
CA ILE A 105 8.44 -3.56 -7.06
C ILE A 105 7.79 -3.22 -8.40
N GLN A 106 6.59 -2.67 -8.39
CA GLN A 106 5.83 -2.36 -9.58
C GLN A 106 5.05 -1.04 -9.46
N LEU A 107 5.09 -0.25 -10.52
CA LEU A 107 4.18 0.89 -10.71
C LEU A 107 2.93 0.45 -11.49
N ALA A 108 1.78 0.54 -10.85
CA ALA A 108 0.50 0.12 -11.42
C ALA A 108 -0.31 1.33 -11.89
N HIS A 109 0.16 2.02 -12.93
CA HIS A 109 -0.58 3.09 -13.61
C HIS A 109 -0.14 3.26 -15.06
N GLY A 110 -0.96 3.94 -15.87
CA GLY A 110 -0.77 4.07 -17.32
C GLY A 110 0.50 4.81 -17.77
N MET A 111 1.20 5.52 -16.87
CA MET A 111 2.43 6.27 -17.17
C MET A 111 3.66 5.68 -16.47
N ALA A 112 3.61 4.43 -16.02
CA ALA A 112 4.75 3.78 -15.38
C ALA A 112 6.02 3.81 -16.25
N GLU A 113 5.85 3.63 -17.55
CA GLU A 113 6.96 3.63 -18.53
C GLU A 113 7.65 4.99 -18.69
N LEU A 114 7.02 6.08 -18.25
CA LEU A 114 7.61 7.44 -18.31
C LEU A 114 8.35 7.83 -17.03
N ASN A 115 8.29 6.99 -15.99
CA ASN A 115 9.02 7.24 -14.75
C ASN A 115 10.48 6.81 -14.89
N GLU A 116 11.41 7.75 -14.82
CA GLU A 116 12.85 7.49 -15.00
C GLU A 116 13.43 6.47 -14.01
N ASN A 117 13.01 6.52 -12.74
CA ASN A 117 13.47 5.56 -11.74
C ASN A 117 12.93 4.17 -12.03
N TYR A 118 11.68 4.08 -12.49
CA TYR A 118 11.08 2.82 -12.88
C TYR A 118 11.75 2.23 -14.13
N LEU A 119 12.06 3.07 -15.12
CA LEU A 119 12.80 2.66 -16.33
C LEU A 119 14.22 2.14 -15.98
N ARG A 120 14.91 2.79 -15.05
CA ARG A 120 16.23 2.32 -14.57
C ARG A 120 16.14 0.91 -13.95
N LEU A 121 15.12 0.65 -13.14
CA LEU A 121 14.88 -0.68 -12.55
C LEU A 121 14.50 -1.73 -13.59
N GLN A 122 13.82 -1.34 -14.69
CA GLN A 122 13.46 -2.25 -15.78
C GLN A 122 14.67 -2.67 -16.61
N GLY A 123 15.68 -1.81 -16.73
CA GLY A 123 16.80 -1.99 -17.65
C GLY A 123 17.75 -3.13 -17.31
N GLY A 124 17.72 -3.68 -16.11
CA GLY A 124 18.58 -4.77 -15.63
C GLY A 124 20.01 -4.69 -16.20
N ARG A 125 20.95 -3.97 -15.59
CA ARG A 125 22.28 -3.62 -16.13
C ARG A 125 22.24 -2.69 -17.35
N VAL A 126 21.80 -1.48 -17.20
CA VAL A 126 22.35 -0.39 -18.00
C VAL A 126 23.75 -0.12 -17.43
N GLN A 127 24.78 -0.26 -18.25
CA GLN A 127 26.12 0.24 -17.92
C GLN A 127 25.97 1.74 -17.64
N LEU A 128 25.92 2.07 -16.38
CA LEU A 128 25.95 3.46 -15.91
C LEU A 128 27.43 3.84 -15.80
N GLU A 129 27.71 5.05 -16.29
CA GLU A 129 28.97 5.76 -16.13
C GLU A 129 29.48 5.69 -14.68
N GLU A 130 30.79 5.72 -14.50
CA GLU A 130 31.59 5.40 -13.32
C GLU A 130 31.25 6.07 -11.97
N ASP A 131 30.14 6.83 -11.87
CA ASP A 131 29.75 7.59 -10.67
C ASP A 131 28.38 7.21 -10.08
N ALA A 132 27.79 6.05 -10.41
CA ALA A 132 26.51 5.66 -9.85
C ALA A 132 26.67 4.93 -8.52
N PRO A 133 26.10 5.44 -7.41
CA PRO A 133 26.12 4.75 -6.13
C PRO A 133 25.21 3.52 -6.15
N GLU A 134 25.73 2.45 -5.61
CA GLU A 134 25.08 1.23 -5.10
C GLU A 134 23.99 0.56 -5.97
N GLU A 135 24.24 -0.69 -6.29
CA GLU A 135 23.26 -1.59 -6.93
C GLU A 135 22.00 -1.68 -6.06
N HIS A 136 20.88 -1.15 -6.56
CA HIS A 136 19.58 -1.34 -5.91
C HIS A 136 19.24 -2.83 -5.87
N GLN A 137 18.93 -3.34 -4.69
CA GLN A 137 18.46 -4.72 -4.49
C GLN A 137 17.02 -4.93 -4.96
N VAL A 138 16.33 -3.83 -5.29
CA VAL A 138 14.95 -3.83 -5.80
C VAL A 138 14.95 -3.91 -7.32
N GLN A 139 14.17 -4.82 -7.88
CA GLN A 139 14.09 -5.07 -9.31
C GLN A 139 12.64 -5.10 -9.82
N VAL A 140 12.44 -4.65 -11.07
CA VAL A 140 11.19 -4.85 -11.79
C VAL A 140 11.29 -6.14 -12.59
N HIS A 141 10.68 -7.21 -12.10
CA HIS A 141 10.73 -8.50 -12.77
C HIS A 141 9.92 -8.46 -14.07
N GLN A 142 10.50 -8.97 -15.18
CA GLN A 142 9.86 -8.92 -16.50
C GLN A 142 8.47 -9.56 -16.56
N TRP A 143 8.23 -10.59 -15.75
CA TRP A 143 6.95 -11.30 -15.70
C TRP A 143 5.79 -10.39 -15.24
N PHE A 144 6.09 -9.38 -14.42
CA PHE A 144 5.09 -8.41 -13.95
C PHE A 144 4.88 -7.24 -14.92
N ARG A 145 5.58 -7.21 -16.05
CA ARG A 145 5.40 -6.20 -17.11
C ARG A 145 4.06 -6.41 -17.81
N GLY A 146 3.05 -5.83 -17.31
CA GLY A 146 1.71 -5.84 -17.89
C GLY A 146 0.72 -5.30 -16.88
N SER A 147 -0.17 -4.43 -17.30
CA SER A 147 -1.13 -3.76 -16.41
C SER A 147 -1.98 -4.72 -15.57
N LYS A 148 -2.13 -5.97 -16.01
CA LYS A 148 -2.94 -6.99 -15.33
C LYS A 148 -2.18 -7.78 -14.27
N GLN A 149 -0.86 -7.92 -14.43
CA GLN A 149 0.01 -8.70 -13.52
C GLN A 149 0.72 -7.82 -12.49
N ALA A 150 0.70 -6.50 -12.69
CA ALA A 150 1.34 -5.54 -11.80
C ALA A 150 0.95 -5.72 -10.31
N LEU A 151 -0.32 -6.03 -10.05
CA LEU A 151 -0.82 -6.25 -8.69
C LEU A 151 -0.30 -7.51 -8.01
N LEU A 152 0.36 -8.43 -8.73
CA LEU A 152 0.93 -9.65 -8.17
C LEU A 152 2.34 -9.45 -7.60
N ALA A 153 3.02 -8.34 -7.94
CA ALA A 153 4.32 -8.02 -7.35
C ALA A 153 4.23 -7.79 -5.83
N SER A 154 5.30 -8.03 -5.08
CA SER A 154 5.31 -7.85 -3.62
C SER A 154 5.02 -6.41 -3.23
N PHE A 155 5.65 -5.43 -3.89
CA PHE A 155 5.41 -4.01 -3.64
C PHE A 155 4.78 -3.35 -4.87
N VAL A 156 3.63 -2.74 -4.67
CA VAL A 156 2.88 -2.08 -5.73
C VAL A 156 2.55 -0.65 -5.31
N VAL A 157 2.96 0.31 -6.12
CA VAL A 157 2.49 1.70 -6.04
C VAL A 157 1.57 1.96 -7.22
N GLY A 158 0.41 2.49 -6.98
CA GLY A 158 -0.55 2.78 -8.04
C GLY A 158 -1.55 3.85 -7.67
N THR A 159 -2.43 4.18 -8.61
CA THR A 159 -3.58 5.00 -8.28
C THR A 159 -4.65 4.16 -7.57
N VAL A 160 -5.42 4.80 -6.71
CA VAL A 160 -6.52 4.15 -6.01
C VAL A 160 -7.52 3.50 -6.98
N ASP A 161 -7.65 4.00 -8.21
CA ASP A 161 -8.50 3.40 -9.25
C ASP A 161 -8.18 1.92 -9.49
N GLN A 162 -6.90 1.52 -9.36
CA GLN A 162 -6.50 0.12 -9.50
C GLN A 162 -7.12 -0.76 -8.41
N LEU A 163 -7.25 -0.23 -7.20
CA LEU A 163 -7.96 -0.87 -6.10
C LEU A 163 -9.47 -0.84 -6.33
N LEU A 164 -10.03 0.33 -6.69
CA LEU A 164 -11.47 0.51 -6.88
C LEU A 164 -12.02 -0.37 -8.02
N MET A 165 -11.19 -0.65 -9.03
CA MET A 165 -11.55 -1.62 -10.09
C MET A 165 -11.74 -3.05 -9.56
N ALA A 166 -11.22 -3.40 -8.38
CA ALA A 166 -11.50 -4.70 -7.74
C ALA A 166 -12.94 -4.78 -7.21
N ALA A 167 -13.58 -3.64 -6.96
CA ALA A 167 -14.99 -3.55 -6.56
C ALA A 167 -15.98 -3.68 -7.74
N LEU A 168 -15.48 -3.62 -8.98
CA LEU A 168 -16.29 -3.67 -10.20
C LEU A 168 -16.33 -5.08 -10.78
N THR A 169 -17.48 -5.46 -11.34
CA THR A 169 -17.62 -6.71 -12.10
C THR A 169 -16.97 -6.56 -13.47
N GLN A 170 -15.66 -6.77 -13.55
CA GLN A 170 -14.86 -6.62 -14.77
C GLN A 170 -14.12 -7.89 -15.15
N LYS A 171 -13.64 -7.95 -16.40
CA LYS A 171 -12.71 -9.00 -16.82
C LYS A 171 -11.47 -8.98 -15.91
N HIS A 172 -11.04 -10.17 -15.47
CA HIS A 172 -9.87 -10.36 -14.61
C HIS A 172 -9.99 -9.83 -13.17
N VAL A 173 -11.20 -9.57 -12.67
CA VAL A 173 -11.41 -9.15 -11.27
C VAL A 173 -10.77 -10.12 -10.27
N MET A 174 -10.78 -11.41 -10.55
CA MET A 174 -10.16 -12.44 -9.69
C MET A 174 -8.64 -12.26 -9.55
N LEU A 175 -7.94 -11.79 -10.61
CA LEU A 175 -6.51 -11.49 -10.50
C LEU A 175 -6.24 -10.28 -9.61
N ARG A 176 -7.13 -9.29 -9.61
CA ARG A 176 -7.04 -8.14 -8.71
C ARG A 176 -7.26 -8.55 -7.26
N HIS A 177 -8.29 -9.34 -7.00
CA HIS A 177 -8.54 -9.89 -5.67
C HIS A 177 -7.37 -10.74 -5.17
N LEU A 178 -6.85 -11.64 -6.01
CA LEU A 178 -5.67 -12.45 -5.67
C LEU A 178 -4.44 -11.57 -5.38
N GLY A 179 -4.22 -10.53 -6.20
CA GLY A 179 -3.10 -9.61 -6.03
C GLY A 179 -3.18 -8.77 -4.76
N LEU A 180 -4.36 -8.54 -4.21
CA LEU A 180 -4.58 -7.75 -2.99
C LEU A 180 -4.70 -8.61 -1.73
N ALA A 181 -5.23 -9.83 -1.83
CA ALA A 181 -5.55 -10.68 -0.69
C ALA A 181 -4.33 -11.04 0.20
N GLY A 182 -3.14 -11.08 -0.38
CA GLY A 182 -1.89 -11.37 0.35
C GLY A 182 -1.08 -10.14 0.75
N LYS A 183 -1.65 -8.94 0.76
CA LYS A 183 -0.94 -7.68 1.01
C LYS A 183 -1.55 -6.87 2.14
N VAL A 184 -0.78 -5.92 2.65
CA VAL A 184 -1.31 -4.76 3.37
C VAL A 184 -1.69 -3.69 2.36
N VAL A 185 -2.89 -3.16 2.44
CA VAL A 185 -3.39 -2.11 1.54
C VAL A 185 -3.31 -0.76 2.23
N ILE A 186 -2.51 0.16 1.67
CA ILE A 186 -2.42 1.55 2.12
C ILE A 186 -3.15 2.42 1.11
N ILE A 187 -4.02 3.32 1.58
CA ILE A 187 -4.76 4.27 0.75
C ILE A 187 -4.48 5.66 1.29
N ASP A 188 -3.84 6.50 0.47
CA ASP A 188 -3.47 7.86 0.85
C ASP A 188 -4.52 8.88 0.39
N GLU A 189 -4.58 10.00 1.13
CA GLU A 189 -5.44 11.16 0.86
C GLU A 189 -6.93 10.79 0.67
N CYS A 190 -7.45 9.85 1.46
CA CYS A 190 -8.81 9.34 1.30
C CYS A 190 -9.91 10.41 1.51
N HIS A 191 -9.56 11.59 2.03
CA HIS A 191 -10.46 12.74 2.14
C HIS A 191 -10.68 13.48 0.81
N ALA A 192 -9.80 13.30 -0.17
CA ALA A 192 -9.86 13.98 -1.47
C ALA A 192 -10.82 13.31 -2.46
N TYR A 193 -11.46 12.20 -2.08
CA TYR A 193 -12.32 11.43 -2.98
C TYR A 193 -13.71 12.05 -3.07
N ASP A 194 -14.23 12.14 -4.29
CA ASP A 194 -15.60 12.57 -4.53
C ASP A 194 -16.64 11.51 -4.09
N ALA A 195 -17.93 11.84 -4.19
CA ALA A 195 -19.00 10.94 -3.78
C ALA A 195 -19.00 9.62 -4.57
N TYR A 196 -18.62 9.66 -5.84
CA TYR A 196 -18.56 8.48 -6.71
C TYR A 196 -17.42 7.55 -6.29
N MET A 197 -16.22 8.08 -6.13
CA MET A 197 -15.06 7.31 -5.65
C MET A 197 -15.32 6.73 -4.26
N ASN A 198 -16.00 7.48 -3.38
CA ASN A 198 -16.34 7.00 -2.05
C ASN A 198 -17.23 5.75 -2.06
N CYS A 199 -18.23 5.66 -2.97
CA CYS A 199 -19.04 4.45 -3.11
C CYS A 199 -18.21 3.23 -3.49
N TYR A 200 -17.24 3.38 -4.40
CA TYR A 200 -16.35 2.27 -4.79
C TYR A 200 -15.35 1.94 -3.69
N LEU A 201 -14.87 2.93 -2.95
CA LEU A 201 -14.01 2.69 -1.80
C LEU A 201 -14.71 1.85 -0.73
N ASP A 202 -15.96 2.20 -0.40
CA ASP A 202 -16.75 1.42 0.56
C ASP A 202 -16.92 -0.02 0.09
N ARG A 203 -17.21 -0.22 -1.18
CA ARG A 203 -17.32 -1.56 -1.77
C ARG A 203 -16.01 -2.33 -1.79
N ALA A 204 -14.90 -1.66 -2.06
CA ALA A 204 -13.57 -2.25 -1.99
C ALA A 204 -13.22 -2.65 -0.56
N LEU A 205 -13.54 -1.81 0.44
CA LEU A 205 -13.34 -2.11 1.85
C LEU A 205 -14.15 -3.31 2.33
N GLU A 206 -15.41 -3.47 1.85
CA GLU A 206 -16.19 -4.67 2.11
C GLU A 206 -15.45 -5.94 1.67
N TRP A 207 -14.92 -5.97 0.44
CA TRP A 207 -14.15 -7.10 -0.08
C TRP A 207 -12.87 -7.33 0.71
N LEU A 208 -12.12 -6.28 1.03
CA LEU A 208 -10.89 -6.38 1.81
C LEU A 208 -11.18 -6.92 3.22
N GLY A 209 -12.29 -6.51 3.83
CA GLY A 209 -12.76 -7.05 5.11
C GLY A 209 -13.11 -8.54 5.04
N TRP A 210 -13.78 -8.98 3.97
CA TRP A 210 -14.08 -10.41 3.74
C TRP A 210 -12.82 -11.26 3.66
N TYR A 211 -11.77 -10.75 3.00
CA TYR A 211 -10.47 -11.44 2.88
C TYR A 211 -9.57 -11.25 4.10
N LYS A 212 -10.00 -10.50 5.10
CA LYS A 212 -9.19 -10.10 6.26
C LYS A 212 -7.87 -9.45 5.85
N VAL A 213 -7.92 -8.64 4.81
CA VAL A 213 -6.77 -7.85 4.33
C VAL A 213 -6.62 -6.63 5.24
N PRO A 214 -5.47 -6.42 5.89
CA PRO A 214 -5.24 -5.21 6.68
C PRO A 214 -5.26 -3.97 5.78
N VAL A 215 -5.95 -2.92 6.23
CA VAL A 215 -6.08 -1.65 5.50
C VAL A 215 -5.58 -0.50 6.35
N ILE A 216 -4.79 0.39 5.76
CA ILE A 216 -4.32 1.63 6.37
C ILE A 216 -4.84 2.80 5.53
N LEU A 217 -5.71 3.63 6.10
CA LEU A 217 -6.21 4.83 5.46
C LEU A 217 -5.49 6.06 6.01
N LEU A 218 -4.91 6.86 5.11
CA LEU A 218 -4.24 8.10 5.46
C LEU A 218 -5.10 9.29 5.04
N SER A 219 -5.24 10.26 5.93
CA SER A 219 -6.02 11.46 5.69
C SER A 219 -5.43 12.67 6.43
N ALA A 220 -5.62 13.87 5.89
CA ALA A 220 -5.37 15.10 6.62
C ALA A 220 -6.51 15.41 7.59
N THR A 221 -7.74 15.24 7.12
CA THR A 221 -8.97 15.46 7.89
C THR A 221 -10.04 14.48 7.42
N LEU A 222 -10.80 13.90 8.36
CA LEU A 222 -11.87 12.98 8.03
C LEU A 222 -13.08 13.25 8.93
N PRO A 223 -14.27 13.63 8.37
CA PRO A 223 -15.47 13.80 9.17
C PRO A 223 -15.79 12.54 9.97
N ALA A 224 -16.24 12.70 11.23
CA ALA A 224 -16.52 11.58 12.12
C ALA A 224 -17.53 10.59 11.51
N ARG A 225 -18.54 11.10 10.79
CA ARG A 225 -19.51 10.28 10.06
C ARG A 225 -18.81 9.40 9.01
N ARG A 226 -17.92 10.00 8.18
CA ARG A 226 -17.22 9.26 7.13
C ARG A 226 -16.28 8.22 7.70
N ARG A 227 -15.63 8.52 8.81
CA ARG A 227 -14.79 7.54 9.54
C ARG A 227 -15.60 6.32 9.98
N ALA A 228 -16.80 6.53 10.53
CA ALA A 228 -17.70 5.44 10.92
C ALA A 228 -18.14 4.61 9.71
N GLU A 229 -18.55 5.26 8.61
CA GLU A 229 -18.94 4.57 7.37
C GLU A 229 -17.82 3.68 6.81
N LEU A 230 -16.56 4.15 6.79
CA LEU A 230 -15.41 3.36 6.32
C LEU A 230 -15.15 2.14 7.21
N ILE A 231 -15.26 2.30 8.53
CA ILE A 231 -15.10 1.20 9.48
C ILE A 231 -16.24 0.18 9.32
N GLU A 232 -17.47 0.64 9.19
CA GLU A 232 -18.66 -0.21 8.99
C GLU A 232 -18.57 -0.98 7.67
N ALA A 233 -18.12 -0.34 6.60
CA ALA A 233 -17.88 -0.98 5.30
C ALA A 233 -16.87 -2.13 5.44
N TYR A 234 -15.71 -1.86 6.04
CA TYR A 234 -14.70 -2.90 6.27
C TYR A 234 -15.20 -4.03 7.17
N GLN A 235 -15.97 -3.71 8.24
CA GLN A 235 -16.54 -4.69 9.15
C GLN A 235 -17.78 -5.39 8.59
N GLN A 236 -18.26 -5.01 7.39
CA GLN A 236 -19.46 -5.56 6.74
C GLN A 236 -20.72 -5.41 7.58
N LYS A 237 -20.80 -4.39 8.41
CA LYS A 237 -22.01 -4.10 9.22
C LYS A 237 -23.13 -3.51 8.36
N HIS A 238 -22.80 -2.96 7.22
CA HIS A 238 -23.76 -2.52 6.22
C HIS A 238 -24.00 -3.66 5.25
N ARG A 239 -24.92 -4.58 5.58
CA ARG A 239 -25.46 -5.50 4.57
C ARG A 239 -26.29 -4.63 3.63
N PRO A 240 -25.95 -4.55 2.32
CA PRO A 240 -26.90 -4.05 1.36
C PRO A 240 -28.16 -4.92 1.50
N ASP A 241 -29.32 -4.29 1.53
CA ASP A 241 -30.61 -4.98 1.47
C ASP A 241 -30.55 -5.95 0.26
N PRO A 242 -30.65 -7.27 0.47
CA PRO A 242 -30.57 -8.22 -0.63
C PRO A 242 -31.68 -8.01 -1.68
N ASP A 243 -32.71 -7.27 -1.33
CA ASP A 243 -33.85 -6.93 -2.19
C ASP A 243 -33.75 -5.52 -2.79
N ALA A 244 -32.67 -4.75 -2.49
CA ALA A 244 -32.47 -3.44 -3.11
C ALA A 244 -32.16 -3.62 -4.60
N PRO A 245 -32.96 -3.03 -5.51
CA PRO A 245 -32.68 -3.12 -6.94
C PRO A 245 -31.31 -2.49 -7.22
N TRP A 246 -30.48 -3.22 -7.92
CA TRP A 246 -29.16 -2.77 -8.39
C TRP A 246 -29.33 -1.50 -9.24
N ARG A 247 -29.06 -0.32 -8.65
CA ARG A 247 -29.05 0.95 -9.37
C ARG A 247 -27.65 1.34 -9.78
#